data_18a7a357a8bb02254d18304a8b6790ae
#
_entry.id   18a7a357a8bb02254d18304a8b6790ae
#
_cell.length_a   1.000
_cell.length_b   1.000
_cell.length_c   1.000
_cell.angle_alpha   90.00
_cell.angle_beta   90.00
_cell.angle_gamma   90.00
#
_symmetry.space_group_name_H-M   'P 1'
#
loop_
_entity.id
_entity.type
_entity.pdbx_description
1 polymer ?
#
loop_
_entity_poly.entity_id
_entity_poly.type
_entity_poly.pdbx_seq_one_letter_code
_entity_poly.pdbx_strand_id
1 'polypeptide(L)'
;MSVELPAHPSAFRLWPHRIARFYWRPNRDLAAVGVSWVLVVAALYTATFVIGRQAVGGLAYFGMYALVGAVGCGIAIPLVWTVAVRRRPVSDLGITREALAPSLLLQVLFAGLLFVAISPNFAAADLASLAPLVALALCIGFFEAVFWRGWVLRRLEDSFGLLPAILVGSALYAAYHIGYGMGTGEIASLFFIGIMFSLAFSLTNSVFILWPLFQPLGQLVTLVRDGLDLPLLAALGFLEALALMWLLIYLAQRYYRRNIEQAAAG
;
A
#
# COMPACT_ATOMS: atom_id res chain seq x y z
N MET A 1 27.96 -27.37 -12.49
CA MET A 1 27.33 -27.85 -11.26
C MET A 1 26.37 -26.76 -10.80
N SER A 2 25.09 -26.85 -11.19
CA SER A 2 24.05 -25.90 -10.80
C SER A 2 23.74 -26.14 -9.33
N VAL A 3 24.11 -25.17 -8.48
CA VAL A 3 23.71 -25.15 -7.06
C VAL A 3 22.20 -24.82 -7.07
N GLU A 4 21.36 -25.83 -6.92
CA GLU A 4 19.94 -25.63 -6.58
C GLU A 4 19.90 -24.96 -5.20
N LEU A 5 19.60 -23.65 -5.18
CA LEU A 5 19.25 -22.96 -3.95
C LEU A 5 18.01 -23.64 -3.37
N PRO A 6 18.00 -23.99 -2.07
CA PRO A 6 16.86 -24.64 -1.47
C PRO A 6 15.62 -23.77 -1.65
N ALA A 7 14.56 -24.35 -2.21
CA ALA A 7 13.29 -23.67 -2.38
C ALA A 7 12.84 -23.13 -1.02
N HIS A 8 12.79 -21.81 -0.88
CA HIS A 8 12.27 -21.18 0.33
C HIS A 8 10.84 -21.69 0.59
N PRO A 9 10.56 -22.23 1.78
CA PRO A 9 9.21 -22.71 2.09
C PRO A 9 8.21 -21.58 1.87
N SER A 10 7.11 -21.87 1.18
CA SER A 10 6.09 -20.86 0.85
C SER A 10 5.66 -20.12 2.11
N ALA A 11 5.44 -18.80 2.01
CA ALA A 11 5.00 -17.96 3.14
C ALA A 11 3.77 -18.55 3.85
N PHE A 12 2.90 -19.24 3.13
CA PHE A 12 1.72 -19.93 3.62
C PHE A 12 2.07 -21.08 4.59
N ARG A 13 3.10 -21.89 4.31
CA ARG A 13 3.52 -22.97 5.22
C ARG A 13 4.11 -22.47 6.53
N LEU A 14 4.75 -21.30 6.52
CA LEU A 14 5.38 -20.71 7.69
C LEU A 14 4.44 -19.82 8.52
N TRP A 15 3.23 -19.54 8.01
CA TRP A 15 2.31 -18.58 8.61
C TRP A 15 1.96 -18.88 10.08
N PRO A 16 1.61 -20.14 10.50
CA PRO A 16 1.32 -20.44 11.90
C PRO A 16 2.51 -20.18 12.83
N HIS A 17 3.73 -20.48 12.38
CA HIS A 17 4.95 -20.24 13.14
C HIS A 17 5.34 -18.78 13.20
N ARG A 18 4.99 -17.98 12.19
CA ARG A 18 5.25 -16.54 12.17
C ARG A 18 4.36 -15.78 13.13
N ILE A 19 3.06 -16.13 13.23
CA ILE A 19 2.10 -15.41 14.07
C ILE A 19 2.39 -15.59 15.58
N ALA A 20 2.94 -16.75 15.96
CA ALA A 20 3.29 -17.05 17.35
C ALA A 20 4.60 -16.43 17.83
N ARG A 21 5.41 -15.87 16.94
CA ARG A 21 6.70 -15.28 17.31
C ARG A 21 6.52 -13.86 17.79
N PHE A 22 7.00 -13.60 19.00
CA PHE A 22 7.13 -12.26 19.55
C PHE A 22 8.60 -12.05 19.97
N TYR A 23 9.14 -10.90 19.62
CA TYR A 23 10.46 -10.46 20.06
C TYR A 23 10.51 -8.93 20.09
N TRP A 24 11.54 -8.39 20.74
CA TRP A 24 11.74 -6.96 20.87
C TRP A 24 13.13 -6.62 20.33
N ARG A 25 13.16 -6.13 19.08
CA ARG A 25 14.41 -5.77 18.37
C ARG A 25 14.23 -4.47 17.59
N PRO A 26 13.97 -3.34 18.28
CA PRO A 26 13.82 -2.05 17.60
C PRO A 26 15.11 -1.71 16.85
N ASN A 27 14.96 -1.21 15.65
CA ASN A 27 16.05 -0.91 14.75
C ASN A 27 15.82 0.42 14.01
N ARG A 28 16.81 0.86 13.23
CA ARG A 28 16.73 2.13 12.47
C ARG A 28 15.60 2.15 11.43
N ASP A 29 15.08 1.00 11.01
CA ASP A 29 13.95 0.92 10.07
C ASP A 29 12.67 1.47 10.70
N LEU A 30 12.49 1.30 12.03
CA LEU A 30 11.34 1.89 12.74
C LEU A 30 11.38 3.41 12.74
N ALA A 31 12.57 4.01 12.85
CA ALA A 31 12.68 5.47 12.74
C ALA A 31 12.31 5.95 11.33
N ALA A 32 12.76 5.23 10.29
CA ALA A 32 12.39 5.53 8.90
C ALA A 32 10.88 5.36 8.65
N VAL A 33 10.26 4.32 9.23
CA VAL A 33 8.80 4.13 9.21
C VAL A 33 8.10 5.31 9.87
N GLY A 34 8.52 5.68 11.08
CA GLY A 34 7.94 6.82 11.81
C GLY A 34 8.04 8.14 11.05
N VAL A 35 9.21 8.44 10.47
CA VAL A 35 9.42 9.65 9.65
C VAL A 35 8.53 9.62 8.40
N SER A 36 8.52 8.53 7.65
CA SER A 36 7.70 8.41 6.43
C SER A 36 6.20 8.49 6.76
N TRP A 37 5.76 7.88 7.87
CA TRP A 37 4.39 7.97 8.37
C TRP A 37 3.99 9.42 8.68
N VAL A 38 4.80 10.14 9.46
CA VAL A 38 4.54 11.55 9.81
C VAL A 38 4.46 12.42 8.54
N LEU A 39 5.35 12.21 7.58
CA LEU A 39 5.36 12.97 6.33
C LEU A 39 4.13 12.69 5.46
N VAL A 40 3.67 11.43 5.38
CA VAL A 40 2.43 11.07 4.67
C VAL A 40 1.22 11.73 5.34
N VAL A 41 1.13 11.65 6.67
CA VAL A 41 0.03 12.29 7.44
C VAL A 41 0.07 13.81 7.28
N ALA A 42 1.25 14.42 7.37
CA ALA A 42 1.42 15.87 7.21
C ALA A 42 1.05 16.35 5.80
N ALA A 43 1.45 15.62 4.75
CA ALA A 43 1.06 15.92 3.37
C ALA A 43 -0.45 15.85 3.19
N LEU A 44 -1.07 14.79 3.71
CA LEU A 44 -2.51 14.61 3.66
C LEU A 44 -3.27 15.69 4.43
N TYR A 45 -2.84 15.98 5.66
CA TYR A 45 -3.42 17.05 6.48
C TYR A 45 -3.30 18.42 5.77
N THR A 46 -2.12 18.71 5.21
CA THR A 46 -1.89 19.95 4.45
C THR A 46 -2.78 20.01 3.22
N ALA A 47 -2.92 18.93 2.47
CA ALA A 47 -3.82 18.88 1.33
C ALA A 47 -5.27 19.14 1.75
N THR A 48 -5.73 18.52 2.83
CA THR A 48 -7.14 18.54 3.24
C THR A 48 -7.52 19.84 3.94
N PHE A 49 -6.73 20.31 4.89
CA PHE A 49 -7.12 21.41 5.80
C PHE A 49 -6.46 22.74 5.48
N VAL A 50 -5.29 22.74 4.83
CA VAL A 50 -4.58 23.99 4.48
C VAL A 50 -4.85 24.41 3.04
N ILE A 51 -4.70 23.49 2.08
CA ILE A 51 -4.91 23.78 0.66
C ILE A 51 -6.40 23.74 0.32
N GLY A 52 -7.08 22.68 0.76
CA GLY A 52 -8.48 22.43 0.43
C GLY A 52 -8.70 21.85 -0.97
N ARG A 53 -9.79 21.09 -1.13
CA ARG A 53 -10.08 20.31 -2.35
C ARG A 53 -10.33 21.17 -3.59
N GLN A 54 -10.74 22.43 -3.41
CA GLN A 54 -11.12 23.34 -4.50
C GLN A 54 -9.97 24.25 -4.98
N ALA A 55 -8.83 24.24 -4.27
CA ALA A 55 -7.72 25.13 -4.62
C ALA A 55 -7.18 24.85 -6.03
N VAL A 56 -7.17 25.87 -6.87
CA VAL A 56 -6.69 25.84 -8.27
C VAL A 56 -7.34 24.68 -9.05
N GLY A 57 -8.67 24.54 -8.94
CA GLY A 57 -9.41 23.45 -9.60
C GLY A 57 -9.01 22.05 -9.13
N GLY A 58 -8.55 21.92 -7.87
CA GLY A 58 -8.10 20.64 -7.30
C GLY A 58 -6.64 20.28 -7.61
N LEU A 59 -5.94 20.98 -8.48
CA LEU A 59 -4.54 20.66 -8.85
C LEU A 59 -3.58 20.78 -7.67
N ALA A 60 -3.72 21.80 -6.82
CA ALA A 60 -2.86 21.94 -5.65
C ALA A 60 -3.11 20.83 -4.62
N TYR A 61 -4.37 20.44 -4.42
CA TYR A 61 -4.73 19.29 -3.60
C TYR A 61 -4.12 17.99 -4.15
N PHE A 62 -4.28 17.74 -5.45
CA PHE A 62 -3.70 16.60 -6.14
C PHE A 62 -2.18 16.57 -6.01
N GLY A 63 -1.50 17.71 -6.26
CA GLY A 63 -0.06 17.82 -6.13
C GLY A 63 0.44 17.45 -4.73
N MET A 64 -0.19 17.99 -3.69
CA MET A 64 0.20 17.73 -2.31
C MET A 64 -0.15 16.29 -1.89
N TYR A 65 -1.35 15.81 -2.20
CA TYR A 65 -1.80 14.49 -1.79
C TYR A 65 -1.14 13.37 -2.61
N ALA A 66 -1.30 13.40 -3.95
CA ALA A 66 -0.86 12.29 -4.79
C ALA A 66 0.65 12.34 -5.05
N LEU A 67 1.23 13.50 -5.41
CA LEU A 67 2.64 13.56 -5.78
C LEU A 67 3.55 13.65 -4.56
N VAL A 68 3.29 14.56 -3.61
CA VAL A 68 4.13 14.69 -2.41
C VAL A 68 3.83 13.55 -1.43
N GLY A 69 2.57 13.35 -1.05
CA GLY A 69 2.17 12.37 -0.03
C GLY A 69 2.37 10.94 -0.51
N ALA A 70 1.62 10.51 -1.54
CA ALA A 70 1.62 9.12 -1.96
C ALA A 70 2.90 8.73 -2.71
N VAL A 71 3.27 9.46 -3.79
CA VAL A 71 4.45 9.11 -4.60
C VAL A 71 5.74 9.42 -3.85
N GLY A 72 5.91 10.63 -3.32
CA GLY A 72 7.14 11.07 -2.66
C GLY A 72 7.35 10.37 -1.31
N CYS A 73 6.46 10.63 -0.36
CA CYS A 73 6.62 10.11 1.00
C CYS A 73 6.25 8.63 1.12
N GLY A 74 5.23 8.18 0.41
CA GLY A 74 4.70 6.82 0.53
C GLY A 74 5.39 5.77 -0.34
N ILE A 75 5.98 6.15 -1.48
CA ILE A 75 6.68 5.22 -2.37
C ILE A 75 8.19 5.50 -2.43
N ALA A 76 8.60 6.75 -2.72
CA ALA A 76 10.01 7.03 -2.95
C ALA A 76 10.85 6.85 -1.68
N ILE A 77 10.39 7.30 -0.50
CA ILE A 77 11.12 7.10 0.76
C ILE A 77 11.32 5.60 1.08
N PRO A 78 10.29 4.75 1.11
CA PRO A 78 10.45 3.30 1.26
C PRO A 78 11.41 2.67 0.24
N LEU A 79 11.35 3.06 -1.03
CA LEU A 79 12.24 2.55 -2.07
C LEU A 79 13.69 2.96 -1.82
N VAL A 80 13.95 4.24 -1.58
CA VAL A 80 15.32 4.75 -1.31
C VAL A 80 15.88 4.08 -0.06
N TRP A 81 15.10 4.01 1.01
CA TRP A 81 15.55 3.36 2.24
C TRP A 81 15.86 1.87 2.02
N THR A 82 14.96 1.14 1.39
CA THR A 82 15.12 -0.30 1.15
C THR A 82 16.31 -0.56 0.23
N VAL A 83 16.38 0.14 -0.91
CA VAL A 83 17.33 -0.20 -1.97
C VAL A 83 18.69 0.47 -1.77
N ALA A 84 18.74 1.77 -1.48
CA ALA A 84 19.99 2.51 -1.39
C ALA A 84 20.62 2.40 0.02
N VAL A 85 19.82 2.52 1.08
CA VAL A 85 20.34 2.54 2.47
C VAL A 85 20.50 1.11 3.00
N ARG A 86 19.49 0.24 2.85
CA ARG A 86 19.53 -1.13 3.38
C ARG A 86 20.07 -2.16 2.38
N ARG A 87 20.29 -1.76 1.13
CA ARG A 87 20.80 -2.61 0.04
C ARG A 87 19.99 -3.90 -0.14
N ARG A 88 18.68 -3.80 -0.02
CA ARG A 88 17.74 -4.91 -0.19
C ARG A 88 16.97 -4.76 -1.52
N PRO A 89 16.55 -5.87 -2.14
CA PRO A 89 15.82 -5.82 -3.39
C PRO A 89 14.42 -5.21 -3.19
N VAL A 90 13.81 -4.73 -4.28
CA VAL A 90 12.45 -4.18 -4.28
C VAL A 90 11.41 -5.22 -3.83
N SER A 91 11.67 -6.52 -4.02
CA SER A 91 10.83 -7.60 -3.51
C SER A 91 10.68 -7.59 -1.98
N ASP A 92 11.59 -6.94 -1.26
CA ASP A 92 11.47 -6.72 0.19
C ASP A 92 10.30 -5.80 0.58
N LEU A 93 9.75 -5.04 -0.39
CA LEU A 93 8.50 -4.29 -0.26
C LEU A 93 7.26 -5.08 -0.74
N GLY A 94 7.36 -6.40 -0.91
CA GLY A 94 6.26 -7.24 -1.39
C GLY A 94 5.98 -7.14 -2.89
N ILE A 95 6.80 -6.41 -3.66
CA ILE A 95 6.67 -6.28 -5.11
C ILE A 95 7.45 -7.44 -5.73
N THR A 96 6.87 -8.63 -5.72
CA THR A 96 7.53 -9.87 -6.14
C THR A 96 6.65 -10.69 -7.07
N ARG A 97 7.29 -11.47 -7.96
CA ARG A 97 6.61 -12.44 -8.84
C ARG A 97 6.50 -13.83 -8.23
N GLU A 98 7.22 -14.12 -7.15
CA GLU A 98 7.30 -15.48 -6.57
C GLU A 98 5.95 -16.02 -6.12
N ALA A 99 5.08 -15.19 -5.57
CA ALA A 99 3.74 -15.57 -5.13
C ALA A 99 2.63 -14.94 -5.99
N LEU A 100 2.90 -14.59 -7.26
CA LEU A 100 1.96 -13.84 -8.09
C LEU A 100 0.67 -14.64 -8.35
N ALA A 101 0.78 -15.88 -8.82
CA ALA A 101 -0.40 -16.70 -9.13
C ALA A 101 -1.29 -16.97 -7.92
N PRO A 102 -0.78 -17.45 -6.76
CA PRO A 102 -1.62 -17.60 -5.56
C PRO A 102 -2.15 -16.26 -5.05
N SER A 103 -1.41 -15.16 -5.17
CA SER A 103 -1.89 -13.83 -4.79
C SER A 103 -3.08 -13.39 -5.63
N LEU A 104 -3.02 -13.57 -6.96
CA LEU A 104 -4.11 -13.20 -7.86
C LEU A 104 -5.36 -14.09 -7.64
N LEU A 105 -5.19 -15.39 -7.39
CA LEU A 105 -6.31 -16.27 -7.08
C LEU A 105 -7.01 -15.87 -5.76
N LEU A 106 -6.24 -15.66 -4.69
CA LEU A 106 -6.78 -15.22 -3.41
C LEU A 106 -7.41 -13.82 -3.50
N GLN A 107 -6.81 -12.93 -4.28
CA GLN A 107 -7.36 -11.59 -4.54
C GLN A 107 -8.75 -11.67 -5.18
N VAL A 108 -8.93 -12.52 -6.20
CA VAL A 108 -10.23 -12.71 -6.86
C VAL A 108 -11.25 -13.27 -5.88
N LEU A 109 -10.86 -14.26 -5.07
CA LEU A 109 -11.73 -14.82 -4.03
C LEU A 109 -12.16 -13.75 -3.02
N PHE A 110 -11.20 -12.99 -2.47
CA PHE A 110 -11.51 -11.96 -1.47
C PHE A 110 -12.31 -10.80 -2.05
N ALA A 111 -12.01 -10.38 -3.27
CA ALA A 111 -12.79 -9.36 -3.96
C ALA A 111 -14.20 -9.84 -4.28
N GLY A 112 -14.37 -11.10 -4.67
CA GLY A 112 -15.69 -11.71 -4.90
C GLY A 112 -16.52 -11.78 -3.62
N LEU A 113 -15.93 -12.21 -2.50
CA LEU A 113 -16.60 -12.22 -1.19
C LEU A 113 -16.98 -10.80 -0.75
N LEU A 114 -16.08 -9.83 -0.92
CA LEU A 114 -16.35 -8.43 -0.62
C LEU A 114 -17.50 -7.91 -1.48
N PHE A 115 -17.46 -8.16 -2.80
CA PHE A 115 -18.49 -7.72 -3.74
C PHE A 115 -19.87 -8.28 -3.35
N VAL A 116 -19.98 -9.56 -3.02
CA VAL A 116 -21.25 -10.17 -2.56
C VAL A 116 -21.76 -9.49 -1.28
N ALA A 117 -20.85 -9.17 -0.34
CA ALA A 117 -21.21 -8.53 0.92
C ALA A 117 -21.74 -7.09 0.74
N ILE A 118 -21.23 -6.35 -0.26
CA ILE A 118 -21.55 -4.92 -0.46
C ILE A 118 -22.48 -4.67 -1.65
N SER A 119 -22.65 -5.64 -2.56
CA SER A 119 -23.41 -5.47 -3.82
C SER A 119 -24.86 -4.99 -3.66
N PRO A 120 -25.61 -5.38 -2.61
CA PRO A 120 -27.00 -4.89 -2.42
C PRO A 120 -27.10 -3.36 -2.28
N ASN A 121 -26.00 -2.71 -1.91
CA ASN A 121 -25.92 -1.27 -1.67
C ASN A 121 -25.19 -0.52 -2.80
N PHE A 122 -24.78 -1.24 -3.85
CA PHE A 122 -24.05 -0.66 -4.97
C PHE A 122 -25.03 -0.11 -6.00
N ALA A 123 -25.22 1.21 -6.03
CA ALA A 123 -25.95 1.89 -7.08
C ALA A 123 -25.14 1.86 -8.37
N ALA A 124 -25.74 1.42 -9.48
CA ALA A 124 -25.09 1.45 -10.78
C ALA A 124 -24.84 2.91 -11.20
N ALA A 125 -23.58 3.35 -11.15
CA ALA A 125 -23.17 4.64 -11.67
C ALA A 125 -22.84 4.51 -13.17
N ASP A 126 -22.98 5.59 -13.91
CA ASP A 126 -22.58 5.67 -15.30
C ASP A 126 -21.06 5.48 -15.45
N LEU A 127 -20.63 4.83 -16.55
CA LEU A 127 -19.23 4.54 -16.81
C LEU A 127 -18.33 5.77 -16.85
N ALA A 128 -18.83 6.90 -17.33
CA ALA A 128 -18.04 8.13 -17.39
C ALA A 128 -17.73 8.70 -16.00
N SER A 129 -18.67 8.58 -15.06
CA SER A 129 -18.50 8.99 -13.67
C SER A 129 -17.64 7.99 -12.87
N LEU A 130 -17.67 6.70 -13.24
CA LEU A 130 -16.86 5.66 -12.58
C LEU A 130 -15.39 5.71 -12.95
N ALA A 131 -15.03 6.11 -14.17
CA ALA A 131 -13.64 6.06 -14.66
C ALA A 131 -12.65 6.82 -13.75
N PRO A 132 -12.88 8.07 -13.32
CA PRO A 132 -11.98 8.77 -12.42
C PRO A 132 -11.93 8.14 -11.02
N LEU A 133 -13.04 7.56 -10.54
CA LEU A 133 -13.08 6.88 -9.25
C LEU A 133 -12.30 5.56 -9.28
N VAL A 134 -12.38 4.82 -10.37
CA VAL A 134 -11.57 3.60 -10.59
C VAL A 134 -10.08 3.94 -10.66
N ALA A 135 -9.70 4.99 -11.42
CA ALA A 135 -8.32 5.44 -11.50
C ALA A 135 -7.79 5.87 -10.12
N LEU A 136 -8.59 6.62 -9.35
CA LEU A 136 -8.27 7.01 -7.98
C LEU A 136 -8.10 5.79 -7.08
N ALA A 137 -9.05 4.85 -7.09
CA ALA A 137 -9.01 3.64 -6.27
C ALA A 137 -7.79 2.77 -6.60
N LEU A 138 -7.43 2.64 -7.88
CA LEU A 138 -6.21 1.92 -8.30
C LEU A 138 -4.94 2.63 -7.80
N CYS A 139 -4.87 3.96 -7.92
CA CYS A 139 -3.73 4.75 -7.48
C CYS A 139 -3.53 4.67 -5.95
N ILE A 140 -4.59 4.95 -5.18
CA ILE A 140 -4.57 4.87 -3.71
C ILE A 140 -4.31 3.42 -3.26
N GLY A 141 -5.02 2.45 -3.83
CA GLY A 141 -4.87 1.05 -3.47
C GLY A 141 -3.46 0.53 -3.69
N PHE A 142 -2.78 0.96 -4.75
CA PHE A 142 -1.38 0.61 -4.97
C PHE A 142 -0.46 1.26 -3.93
N PHE A 143 -0.57 2.56 -3.73
CA PHE A 143 0.17 3.27 -2.69
C PHE A 143 0.00 2.61 -1.32
N GLU A 144 -1.24 2.36 -0.92
CA GLU A 144 -1.54 1.77 0.39
C GLU A 144 -1.03 0.32 0.52
N ALA A 145 -1.11 -0.49 -0.52
CA ALA A 145 -0.60 -1.85 -0.50
C ALA A 145 0.93 -1.87 -0.31
N VAL A 146 1.66 -0.99 -1.00
CA VAL A 146 3.11 -0.88 -0.88
C VAL A 146 3.50 -0.25 0.46
N PHE A 147 2.92 0.90 0.81
CA PHE A 147 3.30 1.63 2.01
C PHE A 147 2.93 0.90 3.30
N TRP A 148 1.65 0.51 3.45
CA TRP A 148 1.19 -0.07 4.71
C TRP A 148 1.60 -1.52 4.90
N ARG A 149 1.63 -2.33 3.82
CA ARG A 149 1.91 -3.77 3.92
C ARG A 149 3.33 -4.09 3.51
N GLY A 150 3.77 -3.54 2.39
CA GLY A 150 5.14 -3.76 1.91
C GLY A 150 6.19 -3.08 2.79
N TRP A 151 5.91 -1.89 3.31
CA TRP A 151 6.86 -1.11 4.10
C TRP A 151 6.58 -1.19 5.61
N VAL A 152 5.50 -0.58 6.10
CA VAL A 152 5.23 -0.44 7.55
C VAL A 152 5.09 -1.80 8.22
N LEU A 153 4.20 -2.67 7.74
CA LEU A 153 3.94 -3.98 8.35
C LEU A 153 5.22 -4.83 8.40
N ARG A 154 5.99 -4.90 7.32
CA ARG A 154 7.21 -5.71 7.28
C ARG A 154 8.29 -5.20 8.21
N ARG A 155 8.51 -3.88 8.33
CA ARG A 155 9.48 -3.31 9.28
C ARG A 155 9.06 -3.51 10.73
N LEU A 156 7.76 -3.43 11.01
CA LEU A 156 7.22 -3.78 12.33
C LEU A 156 7.37 -5.28 12.62
N GLU A 157 7.12 -6.16 11.65
CA GLU A 157 7.33 -7.60 11.79
C GLU A 157 8.79 -7.94 12.05
N ASP A 158 9.73 -7.34 11.31
CA ASP A 158 11.18 -7.50 11.52
C ASP A 158 11.61 -7.12 12.95
N SER A 159 10.86 -6.24 13.61
CA SER A 159 11.20 -5.70 14.94
C SER A 159 10.44 -6.36 16.09
N PHE A 160 9.21 -6.82 15.89
CA PHE A 160 8.32 -7.24 16.96
C PHE A 160 7.62 -8.58 16.73
N GLY A 161 7.68 -9.12 15.51
CA GLY A 161 6.91 -10.29 15.09
C GLY A 161 5.58 -9.91 14.43
N LEU A 162 4.94 -10.91 13.81
CA LEU A 162 3.80 -10.68 12.91
C LEU A 162 2.56 -10.13 13.64
N LEU A 163 2.18 -10.71 14.79
CA LEU A 163 0.97 -10.28 15.50
C LEU A 163 1.04 -8.83 15.98
N PRO A 164 2.10 -8.40 16.70
CA PRO A 164 2.26 -6.98 17.04
C PRO A 164 2.33 -6.08 15.82
N ALA A 165 2.98 -6.52 14.75
CA ALA A 165 3.07 -5.74 13.51
C ALA A 165 1.70 -5.52 12.86
N ILE A 166 0.82 -6.54 12.86
CA ILE A 166 -0.56 -6.41 12.37
C ILE A 166 -1.31 -5.38 13.21
N LEU A 167 -1.26 -5.48 14.54
CA LEU A 167 -2.01 -4.59 15.43
C LEU A 167 -1.51 -3.14 15.33
N VAL A 168 -0.20 -2.93 15.47
CA VAL A 168 0.41 -1.58 15.41
C VAL A 168 0.30 -1.00 13.99
N GLY A 169 0.58 -1.80 12.97
CA GLY A 169 0.47 -1.36 11.57
C GLY A 169 -0.96 -0.97 11.19
N SER A 170 -1.97 -1.71 11.71
CA SER A 170 -3.39 -1.38 11.49
C SER A 170 -3.81 -0.13 12.28
N ALA A 171 -3.27 0.08 13.48
CA ALA A 171 -3.49 1.30 14.24
C ALA A 171 -2.89 2.53 13.53
N LEU A 172 -1.66 2.42 13.00
CA LEU A 172 -1.03 3.47 12.22
C LEU A 172 -1.79 3.74 10.90
N TYR A 173 -2.29 2.68 10.24
CA TYR A 173 -3.15 2.78 9.06
C TYR A 173 -4.46 3.51 9.37
N ALA A 174 -5.14 3.17 10.44
CA ALA A 174 -6.35 3.86 10.86
C ALA A 174 -6.06 5.32 11.25
N ALA A 175 -5.02 5.56 12.03
CA ALA A 175 -4.65 6.89 12.53
C ALA A 175 -4.26 7.86 11.41
N TYR A 176 -3.70 7.40 10.28
CA TYR A 176 -3.35 8.33 9.20
C TYR A 176 -4.60 8.99 8.57
N HIS A 177 -5.77 8.37 8.68
CA HIS A 177 -7.04 8.92 8.18
C HIS A 177 -7.55 10.13 9.00
N ILE A 178 -6.92 10.44 10.14
CA ILE A 178 -7.10 11.72 10.83
C ILE A 178 -6.78 12.89 9.87
N GLY A 179 -5.80 12.71 8.98
CA GLY A 179 -5.46 13.68 7.94
C GLY A 179 -6.58 13.97 6.94
N TYR A 180 -7.58 13.08 6.81
CA TYR A 180 -8.80 13.32 6.02
C TYR A 180 -9.94 13.97 6.83
N GLY A 181 -9.80 14.11 8.15
CA GLY A 181 -10.85 14.60 9.04
C GLY A 181 -11.90 13.55 9.38
N MET A 182 -11.60 12.27 9.26
CA MET A 182 -12.50 11.17 9.59
C MET A 182 -12.80 11.10 11.09
N GLY A 183 -14.04 10.75 11.43
CA GLY A 183 -14.50 10.60 12.80
C GLY A 183 -13.99 9.33 13.48
N THR A 184 -14.11 9.25 14.81
CA THR A 184 -13.60 8.13 15.61
C THR A 184 -14.20 6.78 15.22
N GLY A 185 -15.48 6.73 14.84
CA GLY A 185 -16.16 5.49 14.38
C GLY A 185 -15.59 4.97 13.05
N GLU A 186 -15.29 5.88 12.12
CA GLU A 186 -14.67 5.54 10.84
C GLU A 186 -13.23 5.03 11.06
N ILE A 187 -12.46 5.71 11.92
CA ILE A 187 -11.10 5.30 12.28
C ILE A 187 -11.11 3.91 12.93
N ALA A 188 -12.08 3.62 13.83
CA ALA A 188 -12.21 2.30 14.41
C ALA A 188 -12.51 1.22 13.35
N SER A 189 -13.39 1.50 12.39
CA SER A 189 -13.69 0.60 11.27
C SER A 189 -12.43 0.36 10.41
N LEU A 190 -11.67 1.40 10.13
CA LEU A 190 -10.43 1.33 9.37
C LEU A 190 -9.33 0.51 10.08
N PHE A 191 -9.32 0.49 11.41
CA PHE A 191 -8.43 -0.39 12.16
C PHE A 191 -8.70 -1.87 11.85
N PHE A 192 -9.98 -2.29 11.85
CA PHE A 192 -10.35 -3.67 11.51
C PHE A 192 -10.10 -4.00 10.03
N ILE A 193 -10.36 -3.07 9.12
CA ILE A 193 -10.00 -3.18 7.71
C ILE A 193 -8.47 -3.32 7.57
N GLY A 194 -7.71 -2.56 8.35
CA GLY A 194 -6.26 -2.66 8.43
C GLY A 194 -5.78 -4.05 8.83
N ILE A 195 -6.40 -4.66 9.84
CA ILE A 195 -6.12 -6.05 10.26
C ILE A 195 -6.42 -7.01 9.10
N MET A 196 -7.59 -6.90 8.49
CA MET A 196 -8.00 -7.77 7.38
C MET A 196 -6.98 -7.74 6.22
N PHE A 197 -6.58 -6.57 5.76
CA PHE A 197 -5.59 -6.44 4.69
C PHE A 197 -4.18 -6.90 5.11
N SER A 198 -3.80 -6.70 6.38
CA SER A 198 -2.52 -7.17 6.90
C SER A 198 -2.47 -8.69 6.99
N LEU A 199 -3.56 -9.33 7.43
CA LEU A 199 -3.71 -10.79 7.41
C LEU A 199 -3.65 -11.33 5.97
N ALA A 200 -4.41 -10.75 5.04
CA ALA A 200 -4.38 -11.14 3.63
C ALA A 200 -2.95 -11.05 3.07
N PHE A 201 -2.27 -9.91 3.24
CA PHE A 201 -0.89 -9.74 2.78
C PHE A 201 0.06 -10.79 3.37
N SER A 202 -0.09 -11.14 4.65
CA SER A 202 0.79 -12.09 5.33
C SER A 202 0.73 -13.52 4.78
N LEU A 203 -0.31 -13.87 4.02
CA LEU A 203 -0.46 -15.18 3.39
C LEU A 203 0.55 -15.38 2.24
N THR A 204 0.84 -14.33 1.49
CA THR A 204 1.70 -14.43 0.30
C THR A 204 2.93 -13.53 0.36
N ASN A 205 2.97 -12.56 1.28
CA ASN A 205 3.96 -11.48 1.35
C ASN A 205 4.09 -10.68 0.03
N SER A 206 3.03 -10.65 -0.76
CA SER A 206 2.97 -9.95 -2.03
C SER A 206 1.87 -8.90 -2.03
N VAL A 207 2.17 -7.69 -2.49
CA VAL A 207 1.17 -6.62 -2.66
C VAL A 207 0.07 -7.02 -3.66
N PHE A 208 0.36 -7.98 -4.54
CA PHE A 208 -0.59 -8.45 -5.55
C PHE A 208 -1.75 -9.31 -5.00
N ILE A 209 -1.79 -9.61 -3.71
CA ILE A 209 -2.99 -10.16 -3.06
C ILE A 209 -4.03 -9.08 -2.77
N LEU A 210 -3.60 -7.82 -2.71
CA LEU A 210 -4.46 -6.66 -2.43
C LEU A 210 -4.78 -5.86 -3.71
N TRP A 211 -3.78 -5.65 -4.56
CA TRP A 211 -3.87 -4.84 -5.77
C TRP A 211 -3.68 -5.72 -7.03
N PRO A 212 -4.43 -5.50 -8.12
CA PRO A 212 -5.24 -4.31 -8.44
C PRO A 212 -6.76 -4.43 -8.13
N LEU A 213 -7.26 -5.47 -7.48
CA LEU A 213 -8.70 -5.71 -7.39
C LEU A 213 -9.26 -5.60 -5.96
N PHE A 214 -8.74 -6.38 -4.98
CA PHE A 214 -9.40 -6.53 -3.68
C PHE A 214 -9.49 -5.22 -2.89
N GLN A 215 -8.38 -4.53 -2.69
CA GLN A 215 -8.37 -3.25 -1.98
C GLN A 215 -9.00 -2.11 -2.79
N PRO A 216 -8.70 -1.93 -4.11
CA PRO A 216 -9.36 -0.93 -4.93
C PRO A 216 -10.88 -1.09 -5.03
N LEU A 217 -11.41 -2.32 -5.03
CA LEU A 217 -12.86 -2.54 -5.01
C LEU A 217 -13.52 -1.97 -3.75
N GLY A 218 -12.94 -2.23 -2.58
CA GLY A 218 -13.44 -1.67 -1.32
C GLY A 218 -13.42 -0.15 -1.31
N GLN A 219 -12.33 0.45 -1.80
CA GLN A 219 -12.21 1.90 -1.94
C GLN A 219 -13.22 2.47 -2.93
N LEU A 220 -13.37 1.86 -4.10
CA LEU A 220 -14.32 2.30 -5.12
C LEU A 220 -15.75 2.35 -4.58
N VAL A 221 -16.17 1.31 -3.86
CA VAL A 221 -17.51 1.27 -3.25
C VAL A 221 -17.68 2.39 -2.23
N THR A 222 -16.68 2.67 -1.42
CA THR A 222 -16.72 3.79 -0.47
C THR A 222 -16.84 5.13 -1.21
N LEU A 223 -16.02 5.37 -2.23
CA LEU A 223 -16.04 6.60 -3.02
C LEU A 223 -17.39 6.83 -3.70
N VAL A 224 -17.99 5.77 -4.26
CA VAL A 224 -19.33 5.84 -4.88
C VAL A 224 -20.40 6.11 -3.83
N ARG A 225 -20.37 5.42 -2.68
CA ARG A 225 -21.34 5.62 -1.59
C ARG A 225 -21.28 7.02 -1.01
N ASP A 226 -20.09 7.57 -0.90
CA ASP A 226 -19.85 8.92 -0.36
C ASP A 226 -20.18 10.02 -1.40
N GLY A 227 -20.62 9.63 -2.60
CA GLY A 227 -21.06 10.55 -3.66
C GLY A 227 -19.91 11.40 -4.21
N LEU A 228 -18.68 10.88 -4.20
CA LEU A 228 -17.55 11.63 -4.75
C LEU A 228 -17.73 11.77 -6.26
N ASP A 229 -17.81 13.02 -6.74
CA ASP A 229 -17.86 13.37 -8.14
C ASP A 229 -16.53 14.00 -8.56
N LEU A 230 -15.93 13.46 -9.62
CA LEU A 230 -14.66 13.90 -10.15
C LEU A 230 -14.76 14.10 -11.67
N PRO A 231 -14.15 15.15 -12.23
CA PRO A 231 -14.11 15.32 -13.67
C PRO A 231 -13.31 14.18 -14.33
N LEU A 232 -13.71 13.77 -15.53
CA LEU A 232 -13.05 12.69 -16.27
C LEU A 232 -11.53 12.94 -16.42
N LEU A 233 -11.11 14.20 -16.54
CA LEU A 233 -9.70 14.57 -16.62
C LEU A 233 -8.90 14.15 -15.37
N ALA A 234 -9.54 14.05 -14.20
CA ALA A 234 -8.86 13.59 -12.98
C ALA A 234 -8.34 12.13 -13.10
N ALA A 235 -8.99 11.30 -13.94
CA ALA A 235 -8.51 9.95 -14.22
C ALA A 235 -7.09 9.93 -14.76
N LEU A 236 -6.75 10.85 -15.66
CA LEU A 236 -5.39 10.95 -16.23
C LEU A 236 -4.38 11.26 -15.14
N GLY A 237 -4.63 12.23 -14.26
CA GLY A 237 -3.72 12.56 -13.16
C GLY A 237 -3.46 11.36 -12.21
N PHE A 238 -4.49 10.59 -11.87
CA PHE A 238 -4.30 9.40 -11.03
C PHE A 238 -3.55 8.27 -11.74
N LEU A 239 -3.79 8.08 -13.05
CA LEU A 239 -3.03 7.12 -13.85
C LEU A 239 -1.58 7.55 -14.02
N GLU A 240 -1.31 8.83 -14.21
CA GLU A 240 0.05 9.40 -14.25
C GLU A 240 0.78 9.20 -12.92
N ALA A 241 0.12 9.47 -11.79
CA ALA A 241 0.70 9.23 -10.47
C ALA A 241 1.01 7.72 -10.26
N LEU A 242 0.11 6.84 -10.67
CA LEU A 242 0.32 5.39 -10.61
C LEU A 242 1.50 4.97 -11.54
N ALA A 243 1.55 5.49 -12.75
CA ALA A 243 2.66 5.24 -13.68
C ALA A 243 4.00 5.74 -13.12
N LEU A 244 4.01 6.89 -12.46
CA LEU A 244 5.20 7.42 -11.78
C LEU A 244 5.66 6.52 -10.62
N MET A 245 4.74 5.98 -9.83
CA MET A 245 5.08 4.99 -8.79
C MET A 245 5.77 3.76 -9.41
N TRP A 246 5.24 3.23 -10.49
CA TRP A 246 5.84 2.10 -11.20
C TRP A 246 7.19 2.44 -11.84
N LEU A 247 7.34 3.63 -12.37
CA LEU A 247 8.63 4.13 -12.88
C LEU A 247 9.68 4.19 -11.77
N LEU A 248 9.34 4.72 -10.60
CA LEU A 248 10.26 4.76 -9.45
C LEU A 248 10.68 3.34 -9.02
N ILE A 249 9.74 2.39 -8.97
CA ILE A 249 10.01 0.98 -8.66
C ILE A 249 10.97 0.38 -9.70
N TYR A 250 10.70 0.60 -10.99
CA TYR A 250 11.58 0.14 -12.07
C TYR A 250 12.99 0.71 -11.95
N LEU A 251 13.11 2.01 -11.71
CA LEU A 251 14.41 2.68 -11.54
C LEU A 251 15.14 2.17 -10.31
N ALA A 252 14.47 1.97 -9.19
CA ALA A 252 15.04 1.41 -7.97
C ALA A 252 15.54 -0.02 -8.19
N GLN A 253 14.77 -0.86 -8.90
CA GLN A 253 15.19 -2.22 -9.22
C GLN A 253 16.39 -2.24 -10.17
N ARG A 254 16.41 -1.34 -11.17
CA ARG A 254 17.54 -1.19 -12.08
C ARG A 254 18.81 -0.73 -11.35
N TYR A 255 18.67 0.22 -10.42
CA TYR A 255 19.76 0.67 -9.56
C TYR A 255 20.30 -0.49 -8.70
N TYR A 256 19.42 -1.26 -8.06
CA TYR A 256 19.77 -2.42 -7.26
C TYR A 256 20.63 -3.43 -8.05
N ARG A 257 20.13 -3.84 -9.22
CA ARG A 257 20.84 -4.80 -10.09
C ARG A 257 22.21 -4.31 -10.51
N ARG A 258 22.33 -3.04 -10.88
CA ARG A 258 23.61 -2.49 -11.38
C ARG A 258 24.66 -2.30 -10.30
N ASN A 259 24.27 -1.83 -9.12
CA ASN A 259 25.24 -1.35 -8.14
C ASN A 259 25.41 -2.30 -6.93
N ILE A 260 24.49 -3.20 -6.71
CA ILE A 260 24.45 -4.03 -5.51
C ILE A 260 24.66 -5.51 -5.84
N GLU A 261 23.93 -6.06 -6.82
CA GLU A 261 24.13 -7.45 -7.25
C GLU A 261 25.51 -7.65 -7.89
N GLN A 262 25.98 -6.70 -8.72
CA GLN A 262 27.31 -6.78 -9.35
C GLN A 262 28.43 -6.68 -8.31
N ALA A 263 28.30 -5.83 -7.29
CA ALA A 263 29.27 -5.72 -6.20
C ALA A 263 29.30 -6.97 -5.29
N ALA A 264 28.27 -7.81 -5.30
CA ALA A 264 28.22 -9.06 -4.54
C ALA A 264 28.78 -10.26 -5.35
N ALA A 265 28.93 -10.10 -6.66
CA ALA A 265 29.41 -11.15 -7.57
C ALA A 265 30.90 -11.04 -7.91
N GLY A 266 31.59 -9.90 -7.61
CA GLY A 266 33.01 -9.66 -7.76
C GLY A 266 33.73 -9.67 -6.43
#